data_9eda0469b786b8e0cd6979d863cd213f
#
_entry.id   9eda0469b786b8e0cd6979d863cd213f
#
_cell.length_a   1.000
_cell.length_b   1.000
_cell.length_c   1.000
_cell.angle_alpha   90.00
_cell.angle_beta   90.00
_cell.angle_gamma   90.00
#
_symmetry.space_group_name_H-M   'P 1'
#
loop_
_entity.id
_entity.type
_entity.pdbx_description
1 polymer ?
#
loop_
_entity_poly.entity_id
_entity_poly.type
_entity_poly.pdbx_seq_one_letter_code
_entity_poly.pdbx_strand_id
1 'polypeptide(L)'
;GYHREILIQHLKDNFPTLNFNFIINHHYFETNTAYSVYIGKEVLNENHILMNADVVYPKGLLNKLIDTKHKTALAVDIKSCGREEVKVIDGGSDKITAIGKELIEAQCLGEFIGVAKLSKDFCNLFSNSLEDLIDSGGVNDYFEAAIQPLLKKIDIYYVDVSEFPCMEIDFIEDLEKARSLFKQ
;
A
#
# COMPACT_ATOMS: atom_id res chain seq x y z
N GLY A 1 9.91 10.95 -6.58
CA GLY A 1 10.16 12.38 -6.42
C GLY A 1 11.52 12.65 -5.79
N TYR A 2 11.60 12.60 -4.47
CA TYR A 2 12.81 12.89 -3.69
C TYR A 2 13.93 11.89 -4.00
N HIS A 3 15.13 12.39 -4.25
CA HIS A 3 16.31 11.58 -4.62
C HIS A 3 16.09 10.55 -5.73
N ARG A 4 15.15 10.79 -6.65
CA ARG A 4 14.76 9.86 -7.72
C ARG A 4 15.94 9.40 -8.58
N GLU A 5 16.89 10.27 -8.87
CA GLU A 5 18.05 9.95 -9.71
C GLU A 5 18.92 8.86 -9.06
N ILE A 6 19.12 8.97 -7.74
CA ILE A 6 19.90 8.00 -6.95
C ILE A 6 19.17 6.65 -6.95
N LEU A 7 17.84 6.67 -6.70
CA LEU A 7 17.03 5.44 -6.69
C LEU A 7 17.01 4.77 -8.07
N ILE A 8 16.79 5.53 -9.15
CA ILE A 8 16.76 5.03 -10.52
C ILE A 8 18.10 4.39 -10.88
N GLN A 9 19.22 5.07 -10.57
CA GLN A 9 20.54 4.54 -10.83
C GLN A 9 20.80 3.25 -10.06
N HIS A 10 20.48 3.26 -8.75
CA HIS A 10 20.64 2.06 -7.91
C HIS A 10 19.86 0.84 -8.45
N LEU A 11 18.61 1.04 -8.86
CA LEU A 11 17.78 -0.03 -9.42
C LEU A 11 18.35 -0.58 -10.72
N LYS A 12 18.80 0.29 -11.64
CA LYS A 12 19.41 -0.13 -12.91
C LYS A 12 20.71 -0.89 -12.71
N ASP A 13 21.54 -0.46 -11.77
CA ASP A 13 22.85 -1.06 -11.52
C ASP A 13 22.74 -2.43 -10.82
N ASN A 14 21.81 -2.55 -9.88
CA ASN A 14 21.69 -3.76 -9.07
C ASN A 14 20.68 -4.78 -9.61
N PHE A 15 19.74 -4.35 -10.47
CA PHE A 15 18.70 -5.21 -11.04
C PHE A 15 18.58 -5.05 -12.57
N PRO A 16 19.68 -5.22 -13.34
CA PRO A 16 19.71 -4.89 -14.76
C PRO A 16 18.81 -5.77 -15.64
N THR A 17 18.35 -6.90 -15.11
CA THR A 17 17.46 -7.83 -15.84
C THR A 17 15.97 -7.52 -15.64
N LEU A 18 15.62 -6.61 -14.73
CA LEU A 18 14.25 -6.21 -14.50
C LEU A 18 13.86 -5.03 -15.40
N ASN A 19 12.63 -5.05 -15.88
CA ASN A 19 12.04 -3.93 -16.60
C ASN A 19 11.45 -2.93 -15.61
N PHE A 20 11.93 -1.69 -15.64
CA PHE A 20 11.43 -0.60 -14.81
C PHE A 20 10.69 0.42 -15.67
N ASN A 21 9.51 0.83 -15.20
CA ASN A 21 8.80 2.00 -15.70
C ASN A 21 8.81 3.07 -14.59
N PHE A 22 9.52 4.17 -14.79
CA PHE A 22 9.67 5.24 -13.80
C PHE A 22 8.68 6.36 -14.08
N ILE A 23 7.69 6.51 -13.21
CA ILE A 23 6.73 7.61 -13.24
C ILE A 23 7.13 8.63 -12.17
N ILE A 24 7.40 9.85 -12.59
CA ILE A 24 7.99 10.87 -11.70
C ILE A 24 6.90 11.81 -11.18
N ASN A 25 6.69 11.80 -9.87
CA ASN A 25 5.92 12.86 -9.21
C ASN A 25 6.81 14.10 -9.04
N HIS A 26 6.58 15.12 -9.85
CA HIS A 26 7.31 16.39 -9.76
C HIS A 26 6.83 17.29 -8.61
N HIS A 27 5.64 16.98 -8.07
CA HIS A 27 4.99 17.70 -6.97
C HIS A 27 5.07 16.94 -5.64
N TYR A 28 6.03 16.04 -5.49
CA TYR A 28 6.17 15.16 -4.31
C TYR A 28 6.28 15.93 -2.97
N PHE A 29 6.75 17.17 -2.99
CA PHE A 29 6.95 18.00 -1.79
C PHE A 29 5.66 18.73 -1.34
N GLU A 30 4.61 18.72 -2.16
CA GLU A 30 3.33 19.39 -1.91
C GLU A 30 2.11 18.46 -2.08
N THR A 31 2.35 17.16 -2.35
CA THR A 31 1.31 16.14 -2.54
C THR A 31 1.64 14.88 -1.74
N ASN A 32 0.66 14.00 -1.58
CA ASN A 32 0.84 12.74 -0.86
C ASN A 32 0.71 11.51 -1.78
N THR A 33 0.53 10.33 -1.18
CA THR A 33 0.53 9.03 -1.89
C THR A 33 -0.63 8.91 -2.88
N ALA A 34 -1.81 9.50 -2.61
CA ALA A 34 -2.93 9.51 -3.55
C ALA A 34 -2.53 10.11 -4.90
N TYR A 35 -1.88 11.27 -4.90
CA TYR A 35 -1.42 11.90 -6.13
C TYR A 35 -0.30 11.09 -6.82
N SER A 36 0.60 10.49 -6.05
CA SER A 36 1.67 9.65 -6.60
C SER A 36 1.14 8.41 -7.30
N VAL A 37 0.08 7.77 -6.77
CA VAL A 37 -0.58 6.63 -7.42
C VAL A 37 -1.44 7.10 -8.60
N TYR A 38 -2.13 8.24 -8.49
CA TYR A 38 -2.94 8.82 -9.54
C TYR A 38 -2.17 9.10 -10.82
N ILE A 39 -0.99 9.71 -10.76
CA ILE A 39 -0.17 9.96 -11.97
C ILE A 39 0.33 8.67 -12.63
N GLY A 40 0.32 7.55 -11.88
CA GLY A 40 0.61 6.21 -12.37
C GLY A 40 -0.61 5.42 -12.83
N LYS A 41 -1.82 5.98 -12.81
CA LYS A 41 -3.08 5.24 -13.04
C LYS A 41 -3.15 4.49 -14.36
N GLU A 42 -2.47 4.97 -15.40
CA GLU A 42 -2.47 4.32 -16.72
C GLU A 42 -1.84 2.92 -16.73
N VAL A 43 -0.96 2.63 -15.76
CA VAL A 43 -0.40 1.28 -15.61
C VAL A 43 -1.28 0.35 -14.76
N LEU A 44 -2.32 0.87 -14.09
CA LEU A 44 -3.26 0.10 -13.30
C LEU A 44 -4.36 -0.56 -14.17
N ASN A 45 -3.94 -1.28 -15.20
CA ASN A 45 -4.84 -1.92 -16.19
C ASN A 45 -4.79 -3.45 -16.19
N GLU A 46 -4.04 -4.03 -15.26
CA GLU A 46 -3.85 -5.47 -15.07
C GLU A 46 -3.96 -5.86 -13.58
N ASN A 47 -3.61 -7.10 -13.24
CA ASN A 47 -3.40 -7.49 -11.85
C ASN A 47 -2.06 -6.94 -11.37
N HIS A 48 -2.04 -6.29 -10.21
CA HIS A 48 -0.85 -5.68 -9.63
C HIS A 48 -0.62 -6.11 -8.19
N ILE A 49 0.63 -6.00 -7.77
CA ILE A 49 0.99 -5.85 -6.36
C ILE A 49 1.39 -4.38 -6.16
N LEU A 50 0.63 -3.67 -5.34
CA LEU A 50 0.96 -2.33 -4.88
C LEU A 50 1.74 -2.44 -3.58
N MET A 51 2.84 -1.70 -3.46
CA MET A 51 3.69 -1.74 -2.27
C MET A 51 4.20 -0.34 -1.94
N ASN A 52 4.11 0.04 -0.67
CA ASN A 52 4.87 1.16 -0.14
C ASN A 52 6.37 0.82 -0.17
N ALA A 53 7.22 1.79 -0.51
CA ALA A 53 8.64 1.54 -0.71
C ALA A 53 9.48 1.60 0.57
N ASP A 54 8.89 2.04 1.66
CA ASP A 54 9.46 2.21 3.00
C ASP A 54 9.16 1.04 3.95
N VAL A 55 8.38 0.05 3.51
CA VAL A 55 8.02 -1.12 4.31
C VAL A 55 8.97 -2.29 4.04
N VAL A 56 9.57 -2.83 5.10
CA VAL A 56 10.44 -4.01 5.05
C VAL A 56 9.73 -5.21 5.67
N TYR A 57 9.74 -6.33 4.95
CA TYR A 57 9.11 -7.58 5.37
C TYR A 57 9.79 -8.80 4.72
N PRO A 58 9.66 -10.02 5.29
CA PRO A 58 10.23 -11.23 4.70
C PRO A 58 9.42 -11.68 3.48
N LYS A 59 10.08 -12.39 2.56
CA LYS A 59 9.46 -12.97 1.35
C LYS A 59 8.20 -13.80 1.65
N GLY A 60 8.13 -14.45 2.79
CA GLY A 60 6.97 -15.25 3.22
C GLY A 60 5.68 -14.45 3.27
N LEU A 61 5.73 -13.19 3.71
CA LEU A 61 4.57 -12.29 3.73
C LEU A 61 4.02 -12.07 2.32
N LEU A 62 4.88 -11.72 1.37
CA LEU A 62 4.46 -11.48 -0.01
C LEU A 62 3.91 -12.74 -0.66
N ASN A 63 4.53 -13.90 -0.42
CA ASN A 63 4.02 -15.18 -0.91
C ASN A 63 2.62 -15.47 -0.36
N LYS A 64 2.39 -15.29 0.95
CA LYS A 64 1.07 -15.48 1.57
C LYS A 64 -0.01 -14.59 0.92
N LEU A 65 0.34 -13.33 0.64
CA LEU A 65 -0.56 -12.40 -0.04
C LEU A 65 -0.83 -12.80 -1.50
N ILE A 66 0.18 -13.23 -2.24
CA ILE A 66 0.04 -13.66 -3.64
C ILE A 66 -0.82 -14.92 -3.74
N ASP A 67 -0.58 -15.90 -2.84
CA ASP A 67 -1.21 -17.22 -2.86
C ASP A 67 -2.66 -17.21 -2.33
N THR A 68 -3.14 -16.09 -1.76
CA THR A 68 -4.54 -16.03 -1.30
C THR A 68 -5.51 -16.26 -2.44
N LYS A 69 -6.63 -16.94 -2.13
CA LYS A 69 -7.75 -17.16 -3.06
C LYS A 69 -8.46 -15.87 -3.49
N HIS A 70 -8.30 -14.80 -2.72
CA HIS A 70 -8.94 -13.52 -2.99
C HIS A 70 -8.26 -12.80 -4.15
N LYS A 71 -9.06 -12.26 -5.06
CA LYS A 71 -8.55 -11.52 -6.23
C LYS A 71 -7.96 -10.17 -5.84
N THR A 72 -8.59 -9.50 -4.86
CA THR A 72 -8.10 -8.25 -4.26
C THR A 72 -8.01 -8.43 -2.77
N ALA A 73 -6.81 -8.22 -2.22
CA ALA A 73 -6.54 -8.39 -0.80
C ALA A 73 -5.45 -7.44 -0.31
N LEU A 74 -5.63 -6.93 0.90
CA LEU A 74 -4.68 -6.08 1.60
C LEU A 74 -3.96 -6.89 2.66
N ALA A 75 -2.64 -6.70 2.80
CA ALA A 75 -1.90 -7.29 3.90
C ALA A 75 -2.17 -6.48 5.19
N VAL A 76 -2.68 -7.14 6.22
CA VAL A 76 -3.08 -6.51 7.48
C VAL A 76 -2.33 -7.15 8.64
N ASP A 77 -1.64 -6.33 9.41
CA ASP A 77 -1.07 -6.71 10.70
C ASP A 77 -2.15 -6.54 11.77
N ILE A 78 -2.64 -7.66 12.31
CA ILE A 78 -3.69 -7.67 13.34
C ILE A 78 -3.08 -7.28 14.67
N LYS A 79 -3.31 -6.05 15.08
CA LYS A 79 -2.80 -5.45 16.31
C LYS A 79 -3.66 -4.30 16.78
N SER A 80 -3.42 -3.83 18.01
CA SER A 80 -3.96 -2.54 18.44
C SER A 80 -3.35 -1.42 17.61
N CYS A 81 -4.18 -0.58 17.02
CA CYS A 81 -3.75 0.57 16.23
C CYS A 81 -3.76 1.84 17.07
N GLY A 82 -2.83 2.75 16.81
CA GLY A 82 -2.82 4.12 17.26
C GLY A 82 -3.45 5.08 16.24
N ARG A 83 -3.06 6.33 16.34
CA ARG A 83 -3.62 7.41 15.50
C ARG A 83 -3.09 7.38 14.08
N GLU A 84 -1.81 7.08 13.91
CA GLU A 84 -1.09 7.24 12.63
C GLU A 84 -1.30 6.08 11.66
N GLU A 85 -1.67 4.90 12.16
CA GLU A 85 -1.84 3.70 11.35
C GLU A 85 -3.07 3.80 10.44
N VAL A 86 -2.97 3.21 9.25
CA VAL A 86 -4.08 3.00 8.33
C VAL A 86 -4.92 1.81 8.82
N LYS A 87 -5.98 2.11 9.54
CA LYS A 87 -6.84 1.14 10.20
C LYS A 87 -7.75 0.41 9.24
N VAL A 88 -8.02 -0.87 9.53
CA VAL A 88 -8.95 -1.72 8.79
C VAL A 88 -10.03 -2.26 9.74
N ILE A 89 -11.29 -2.27 9.30
CA ILE A 89 -12.41 -2.88 10.03
C ILE A 89 -12.85 -4.14 9.29
N ASP A 90 -12.88 -5.27 10.03
CA ASP A 90 -13.38 -6.55 9.54
C ASP A 90 -14.93 -6.55 9.48
N GLY A 91 -15.45 -7.04 8.37
CA GLY A 91 -16.89 -7.27 8.17
C GLY A 91 -17.30 -8.76 8.28
N GLY A 92 -16.34 -9.62 8.65
CA GLY A 92 -16.49 -11.06 8.68
C GLY A 92 -16.05 -11.73 7.38
N SER A 93 -15.59 -12.98 7.50
CA SER A 93 -15.07 -13.78 6.38
C SER A 93 -13.93 -13.10 5.62
N ASP A 94 -13.03 -12.46 6.35
CA ASP A 94 -11.86 -11.72 5.85
C ASP A 94 -12.21 -10.49 5.00
N LYS A 95 -13.48 -10.05 4.95
CA LYS A 95 -13.92 -8.92 4.15
C LYS A 95 -13.72 -7.61 4.88
N ILE A 96 -13.13 -6.63 4.20
CA ILE A 96 -12.94 -5.27 4.72
C ILE A 96 -14.23 -4.47 4.52
N THR A 97 -14.66 -3.76 5.57
CA THR A 97 -15.83 -2.87 5.54
C THR A 97 -15.47 -1.40 5.68
N ALA A 98 -14.30 -1.10 6.25
CA ALA A 98 -13.77 0.27 6.30
C ALA A 98 -12.23 0.24 6.33
N ILE A 99 -11.62 1.28 5.74
CA ILE A 99 -10.17 1.51 5.74
C ILE A 99 -9.90 3.01 5.85
N GLY A 100 -8.94 3.42 6.67
CA GLY A 100 -8.49 4.81 6.79
C GLY A 100 -7.87 5.15 8.13
N LYS A 101 -7.14 6.25 8.19
CA LYS A 101 -6.51 6.75 9.42
C LYS A 101 -7.53 7.28 10.43
N GLU A 102 -8.64 7.85 9.95
CA GLU A 102 -9.66 8.51 10.80
C GLU A 102 -10.62 7.54 11.49
N LEU A 103 -10.44 6.22 11.30
CA LEU A 103 -11.27 5.22 11.95
C LEU A 103 -10.98 5.15 13.46
N ILE A 104 -12.01 4.78 14.22
CA ILE A 104 -11.92 4.66 15.69
C ILE A 104 -11.01 3.48 16.05
N GLU A 105 -9.93 3.74 16.76
CA GLU A 105 -8.90 2.77 17.14
C GLU A 105 -9.48 1.50 17.82
N ALA A 106 -10.43 1.68 18.73
CA ALA A 106 -11.05 0.56 19.46
C ALA A 106 -11.92 -0.36 18.59
N GLN A 107 -12.20 0.01 17.33
CA GLN A 107 -13.03 -0.77 16.39
C GLN A 107 -12.21 -1.42 15.29
N CYS A 108 -10.94 -1.10 15.18
CA CYS A 108 -10.10 -1.65 14.12
C CYS A 108 -9.63 -3.08 14.42
N LEU A 109 -9.52 -3.86 13.35
CA LEU A 109 -8.91 -5.19 13.38
C LEU A 109 -7.38 -5.07 13.48
N GLY A 110 -6.79 -4.16 12.74
CA GLY A 110 -5.36 -4.00 12.60
C GLY A 110 -5.00 -2.92 11.57
N GLU A 111 -3.73 -2.91 11.20
CA GLU A 111 -3.11 -1.95 10.29
C GLU A 111 -2.94 -2.54 8.89
N PHE A 112 -3.34 -1.80 7.86
CA PHE A 112 -2.91 -2.06 6.50
C PHE A 112 -1.45 -1.61 6.34
N ILE A 113 -0.55 -2.55 6.09
CA ILE A 113 0.90 -2.32 6.02
C ILE A 113 1.40 -1.77 4.68
N GLY A 114 0.54 -1.23 3.85
CA GLY A 114 0.95 -0.67 2.55
C GLY A 114 1.29 -1.70 1.47
N VAL A 115 0.90 -2.97 1.62
CA VAL A 115 1.15 -4.03 0.62
C VAL A 115 -0.17 -4.67 0.21
N ALA A 116 -0.52 -4.62 -1.08
CA ALA A 116 -1.81 -5.06 -1.60
C ALA A 116 -1.70 -5.87 -2.88
N LYS A 117 -2.52 -6.93 -3.00
CA LYS A 117 -2.79 -7.65 -4.24
C LYS A 117 -4.06 -7.07 -4.86
N LEU A 118 -3.93 -6.51 -6.05
CA LEU A 118 -4.99 -5.80 -6.74
C LEU A 118 -5.38 -6.56 -8.01
N SER A 119 -6.66 -6.90 -8.15
CA SER A 119 -7.18 -7.46 -9.40
C SER A 119 -7.37 -6.38 -10.45
N LYS A 120 -7.36 -6.76 -11.72
CA LYS A 120 -7.66 -5.86 -12.84
C LYS A 120 -9.00 -5.12 -12.66
N ASP A 121 -10.04 -5.83 -12.23
CA ASP A 121 -11.36 -5.24 -12.01
C ASP A 121 -11.32 -4.15 -10.94
N PHE A 122 -10.57 -4.41 -9.86
CA PHE A 122 -10.33 -3.41 -8.82
C PHE A 122 -9.49 -2.25 -9.34
N CYS A 123 -8.41 -2.50 -10.09
CA CYS A 123 -7.54 -1.46 -10.63
C CYS A 123 -8.31 -0.48 -11.51
N ASN A 124 -9.24 -0.95 -12.33
CA ASN A 124 -10.09 -0.10 -13.15
C ASN A 124 -10.99 0.84 -12.31
N LEU A 125 -11.58 0.31 -11.24
CA LEU A 125 -12.39 1.12 -10.32
C LEU A 125 -11.53 2.08 -9.50
N PHE A 126 -10.35 1.61 -9.10
CA PHE A 126 -9.41 2.39 -8.30
C PHE A 126 -8.84 3.59 -9.07
N SER A 127 -8.50 3.40 -10.35
CA SER A 127 -8.07 4.50 -11.21
C SER A 127 -9.12 5.62 -11.30
N ASN A 128 -10.39 5.28 -11.46
CA ASN A 128 -11.48 6.26 -11.47
C ASN A 128 -11.67 6.92 -10.09
N SER A 129 -11.59 6.13 -9.02
CA SER A 129 -11.73 6.65 -7.66
C SER A 129 -10.58 7.58 -7.25
N LEU A 130 -9.36 7.32 -7.75
CA LEU A 130 -8.22 8.22 -7.58
C LEU A 130 -8.46 9.54 -8.34
N GLU A 131 -8.98 9.48 -9.56
CA GLU A 131 -9.33 10.67 -10.33
C GLU A 131 -10.38 11.52 -9.60
N ASP A 132 -11.48 10.90 -9.16
CA ASP A 132 -12.54 11.57 -8.37
C ASP A 132 -11.96 12.23 -7.10
N LEU A 133 -11.03 11.54 -6.41
CA LEU A 133 -10.38 12.05 -5.20
C LEU A 133 -9.52 13.29 -5.52
N ILE A 134 -8.68 13.21 -6.55
CA ILE A 134 -7.79 14.33 -6.93
C ILE A 134 -8.61 15.53 -7.45
N ASP A 135 -9.64 15.31 -8.26
CA ASP A 135 -10.53 16.36 -8.79
C ASP A 135 -11.31 17.05 -7.66
N SER A 136 -11.59 16.35 -6.55
CA SER A 136 -12.20 16.93 -5.35
C SER A 136 -11.23 17.64 -4.42
N GLY A 137 -9.94 17.72 -4.77
CA GLY A 137 -8.91 18.42 -4.00
C GLY A 137 -8.05 17.53 -3.09
N GLY A 138 -8.20 16.20 -3.17
CA GLY A 138 -7.50 15.22 -2.33
C GLY A 138 -6.04 14.97 -2.72
N VAL A 139 -5.32 15.96 -3.24
CA VAL A 139 -3.90 15.82 -3.65
C VAL A 139 -2.97 15.52 -2.47
N ASN A 140 -3.38 15.88 -1.26
CA ASN A 140 -2.65 15.66 -0.01
C ASN A 140 -3.16 14.44 0.78
N ASP A 141 -4.12 13.70 0.22
CA ASP A 141 -4.65 12.49 0.86
C ASP A 141 -3.74 11.28 0.62
N TYR A 142 -3.93 10.26 1.45
CA TYR A 142 -3.35 8.94 1.23
C TYR A 142 -4.20 8.18 0.22
N PHE A 143 -3.60 7.25 -0.54
CA PHE A 143 -4.32 6.52 -1.60
C PHE A 143 -5.45 5.63 -1.07
N GLU A 144 -5.43 5.26 0.21
CA GLU A 144 -6.48 4.48 0.88
C GLU A 144 -7.81 5.24 0.90
N ALA A 145 -7.78 6.58 0.86
CA ALA A 145 -8.98 7.39 0.71
C ALA A 145 -9.74 7.10 -0.59
N ALA A 146 -9.02 6.68 -1.65
CA ALA A 146 -9.64 6.22 -2.90
C ALA A 146 -10.09 4.74 -2.84
N ILE A 147 -9.61 3.94 -1.88
CA ILE A 147 -10.07 2.56 -1.65
C ILE A 147 -11.40 2.56 -0.89
N GLN A 148 -11.54 3.42 0.11
CA GLN A 148 -12.72 3.46 1.00
C GLN A 148 -14.07 3.49 0.27
N PRO A 149 -14.32 4.32 -0.77
CA PRO A 149 -15.60 4.33 -1.47
C PRO A 149 -15.84 3.07 -2.30
N LEU A 150 -14.78 2.32 -2.65
CA LEU A 150 -14.88 1.10 -3.46
C LEU A 150 -15.36 -0.10 -2.66
N LEU A 151 -15.26 -0.08 -1.34
CA LEU A 151 -15.78 -1.16 -0.46
C LEU A 151 -17.28 -1.40 -0.63
N LYS A 152 -18.02 -0.42 -1.17
CA LYS A 152 -19.45 -0.53 -1.51
C LYS A 152 -19.70 -1.07 -2.92
N LYS A 153 -18.66 -1.15 -3.76
CA LYS A 153 -18.77 -1.51 -5.20
C LYS A 153 -18.15 -2.86 -5.50
N ILE A 154 -17.13 -3.25 -4.76
CA ILE A 154 -16.40 -4.50 -4.98
C ILE A 154 -15.93 -5.07 -3.62
N ASP A 155 -15.89 -6.40 -3.52
CA ASP A 155 -15.38 -7.06 -2.32
C ASP A 155 -13.85 -6.95 -2.26
N ILE A 156 -13.35 -6.42 -1.16
CA ILE A 156 -11.94 -6.31 -0.82
C ILE A 156 -11.73 -7.10 0.48
N TYR A 157 -10.70 -7.92 0.50
CA TYR A 157 -10.39 -8.81 1.61
C TYR A 157 -9.08 -8.42 2.27
N TYR A 158 -8.84 -8.91 3.47
CA TYR A 158 -7.52 -8.85 4.08
C TYR A 158 -6.86 -10.23 4.13
N VAL A 159 -5.55 -10.20 4.21
CA VAL A 159 -4.71 -11.34 4.58
C VAL A 159 -4.00 -10.97 5.86
N ASP A 160 -4.25 -11.74 6.92
CA ASP A 160 -3.53 -11.60 8.19
C ASP A 160 -2.05 -11.95 7.98
N VAL A 161 -1.19 -10.96 8.23
CA VAL A 161 0.28 -11.10 8.12
C VAL A 161 1.00 -10.91 9.44
N SER A 162 0.29 -10.89 10.56
CA SER A 162 0.83 -10.65 11.92
C SER A 162 1.90 -11.64 12.36
N GLU A 163 1.98 -12.81 11.72
CA GLU A 163 3.03 -13.80 11.98
C GLU A 163 4.40 -13.40 11.40
N PHE A 164 4.43 -12.41 10.52
CA PHE A 164 5.65 -11.94 9.88
C PHE A 164 6.13 -10.63 10.51
N PRO A 165 7.44 -10.48 10.78
CA PRO A 165 7.96 -9.17 11.14
C PRO A 165 7.77 -8.20 9.97
N CYS A 166 7.21 -7.05 10.26
CA CYS A 166 6.99 -5.96 9.31
C CYS A 166 7.28 -4.63 10.00
N MET A 167 7.92 -3.70 9.30
CA MET A 167 8.15 -2.35 9.81
C MET A 167 8.37 -1.34 8.70
N GLU A 168 7.95 -0.12 8.95
CA GLU A 168 8.28 1.05 8.13
C GLU A 168 9.65 1.62 8.53
N ILE A 169 10.34 2.22 7.58
CA ILE A 169 11.63 2.88 7.77
C ILE A 169 11.46 4.36 7.49
N ASP A 170 11.15 5.13 8.54
CA ASP A 170 11.00 6.57 8.48
C ASP A 170 12.25 7.30 8.97
N PHE A 171 12.95 6.70 9.95
CA PHE A 171 14.12 7.27 10.61
C PHE A 171 15.31 6.32 10.54
N ILE A 172 16.49 6.87 10.85
CA ILE A 172 17.73 6.09 10.84
C ILE A 172 17.71 4.93 11.89
N GLU A 173 17.01 5.15 12.99
CA GLU A 173 16.83 4.17 14.06
C GLU A 173 16.01 2.97 13.57
N ASP A 174 15.03 3.20 12.69
CA ASP A 174 14.22 2.13 12.08
C ASP A 174 15.07 1.31 11.10
N LEU A 175 15.93 1.97 10.32
CA LEU A 175 16.88 1.28 9.45
C LEU A 175 17.82 0.36 10.25
N GLU A 176 18.31 0.81 11.41
CA GLU A 176 19.18 -0.01 12.27
C GLU A 176 18.42 -1.19 12.87
N LYS A 177 17.17 -1.00 13.30
CA LYS A 177 16.28 -2.08 13.75
C LYS A 177 16.02 -3.07 12.63
N ALA A 178 15.67 -2.58 11.41
CA ALA A 178 15.43 -3.42 10.25
C ALA A 178 16.65 -4.28 9.92
N ARG A 179 17.85 -3.69 9.89
CA ARG A 179 19.10 -4.43 9.70
C ARG A 179 19.33 -5.50 10.73
N SER A 180 18.90 -5.28 11.97
CA SER A 180 19.01 -6.26 13.04
C SER A 180 17.98 -7.38 12.89
N LEU A 181 16.75 -7.03 12.53
CA LEU A 181 15.60 -7.94 12.43
C LEU A 181 15.69 -8.84 11.19
N PHE A 182 16.15 -8.30 10.07
CA PHE A 182 16.23 -8.99 8.77
C PHE A 182 17.66 -9.40 8.38
N LYS A 183 18.58 -9.54 9.37
CA LYS A 183 19.91 -10.13 9.11
C LYS A 183 19.75 -11.55 8.57
N GLN A 184 20.18 -11.72 7.32
CA GLN A 184 20.48 -13.02 6.73
C GLN A 184 21.93 -13.40 7.03
#